data_3b9f3a5f53a48840fe1c9c322f7cc71a
#
_entry.id   3b9f3a5f53a48840fe1c9c322f7cc71a
#
_cell.length_a   1.000
_cell.length_b   1.000
_cell.length_c   1.000
_cell.angle_alpha   90.00
_cell.angle_beta   90.00
_cell.angle_gamma   90.00
#
_symmetry.space_group_name_H-M   'P 1'
#
loop_
_entity.id
_entity.type
_entity.pdbx_description
1 polymer ?
#
loop_
_entity_poly.entity_id
_entity_poly.type
_entity_poly.pdbx_seq_one_letter_code
_entity_poly.pdbx_strand_id
1 'polypeptide(L)'
;MSTGVFAGSDAPFPKDWQTWPVTHSGAIPGSASVISPDLPTIVKETFKTYNWVADGKGSAYNVRLSAQAKGPAAARNGKFADGDSAVLELTDAKVLLVTSHLLGEPQYGVYGYDGKDLSGAHPSLAGKVCNTCHSGYSEACVAGVCSK
;
A
#
# COMPACT_ATOMS: atom_id res chain seq x y z
N MET A 1 -6.86 27.42 13.32
CA MET A 1 -6.74 26.84 12.92
C MET A 1 -6.90 25.71 12.84
N SER A 2 -7.07 25.11 12.45
CA SER A 2 -7.30 24.06 12.35
C SER A 2 -6.84 23.18 12.41
N THR A 3 -6.68 22.80 12.43
CA THR A 3 -6.19 22.14 12.60
C THR A 3 -5.93 21.04 12.25
N GLY A 4 -5.45 20.96 11.81
CA GLY A 4 -4.64 20.01 11.49
C GLY A 4 -4.98 18.68 11.59
N VAL A 5 -6.04 18.48 11.71
CA VAL A 5 -6.40 17.22 11.89
C VAL A 5 -6.41 16.38 10.75
N PHE A 6 -5.98 16.88 9.63
CA PHE A 6 -5.95 16.03 8.53
C PHE A 6 -4.84 15.10 8.60
N ALA A 7 -5.19 13.86 8.65
CA ALA A 7 -4.28 12.84 8.38
C ALA A 7 -4.02 12.83 6.89
N GLY A 8 -3.19 13.65 6.41
CA GLY A 8 -2.67 13.55 5.06
C GLY A 8 -1.74 12.36 4.92
N SER A 9 -1.19 12.15 3.73
CA SER A 9 -0.17 11.15 3.50
C SER A 9 1.11 11.53 4.22
N ASP A 10 1.67 10.61 5.01
CA ASP A 10 2.95 10.81 5.68
C ASP A 10 4.12 10.43 4.77
N ALA A 11 3.96 9.35 4.00
CA ALA A 11 4.96 8.98 3.01
C ALA A 11 4.96 9.99 1.87
N PRO A 12 6.12 10.43 1.36
CA PRO A 12 6.17 11.35 0.24
C PRO A 12 5.76 10.66 -1.06
N PHE A 13 5.31 11.46 -2.03
CA PHE A 13 5.01 10.92 -3.36
C PHE A 13 6.31 10.40 -4.01
N PRO A 14 6.34 9.13 -4.41
CA PRO A 14 7.53 8.56 -5.01
C PRO A 14 7.64 8.93 -6.49
N LYS A 15 8.33 10.02 -6.80
CA LYS A 15 8.36 10.61 -8.15
C LYS A 15 8.85 9.67 -9.24
N ASP A 16 9.70 8.71 -8.91
CA ASP A 16 10.31 7.77 -9.85
C ASP A 16 9.73 6.37 -9.77
N TRP A 17 8.56 6.22 -9.17
CA TRP A 17 7.93 4.92 -8.92
C TRP A 17 7.80 4.05 -10.18
N GLN A 18 7.62 4.68 -11.33
CA GLN A 18 7.46 3.95 -12.60
C GLN A 18 8.72 3.17 -12.99
N THR A 19 9.89 3.60 -12.48
CA THR A 19 11.15 2.91 -12.76
C THR A 19 11.42 1.75 -11.81
N TRP A 20 10.64 1.63 -10.75
CA TRP A 20 10.84 0.57 -9.76
C TRP A 20 10.35 -0.78 -10.31
N PRO A 21 11.11 -1.86 -10.10
CA PRO A 21 10.72 -3.16 -10.62
C PRO A 21 9.42 -3.66 -10.00
N VAL A 22 8.62 -4.30 -10.83
CA VAL A 22 7.43 -5.02 -10.36
C VAL A 22 7.88 -6.35 -9.78
N THR A 23 7.53 -6.58 -8.51
CA THR A 23 7.90 -7.82 -7.81
C THR A 23 6.75 -8.80 -7.73
N HIS A 24 5.52 -8.31 -7.85
CA HIS A 24 4.32 -9.14 -7.79
C HIS A 24 3.17 -8.44 -8.50
N SER A 25 2.27 -9.21 -9.09
CA SER A 25 1.07 -8.69 -9.74
C SER A 25 -0.14 -9.55 -9.39
N GLY A 26 -1.31 -8.95 -9.41
CA GLY A 26 -2.56 -9.63 -9.15
C GLY A 26 -3.73 -8.73 -9.45
N ALA A 27 -4.88 -9.05 -8.88
CA ALA A 27 -6.09 -8.24 -9.05
C ALA A 27 -6.92 -8.24 -7.78
N ILE A 28 -7.40 -7.06 -7.40
CA ILE A 28 -8.41 -6.91 -6.37
C ILE A 28 -9.76 -7.11 -7.07
N PRO A 29 -10.54 -8.11 -6.68
CA PRO A 29 -11.83 -8.36 -7.32
C PRO A 29 -12.83 -7.24 -6.99
N GLY A 30 -13.83 -7.09 -7.83
CA GLY A 30 -14.88 -6.11 -7.60
C GLY A 30 -15.75 -6.47 -6.39
N SER A 31 -16.51 -5.49 -5.93
CA SER A 31 -17.35 -5.63 -4.72
C SER A 31 -18.43 -6.71 -4.85
N ALA A 32 -18.83 -7.06 -6.06
CA ALA A 32 -19.81 -8.11 -6.30
C ALA A 32 -19.19 -9.51 -6.36
N SER A 33 -17.87 -9.61 -6.35
CA SER A 33 -17.18 -10.89 -6.47
C SER A 33 -17.08 -11.61 -5.13
N VAL A 34 -17.08 -12.93 -5.17
CA VAL A 34 -16.86 -13.75 -3.99
C VAL A 34 -15.37 -13.88 -3.76
N ILE A 35 -14.93 -13.62 -2.54
CA ILE A 35 -13.53 -13.76 -2.15
C ILE A 35 -13.30 -15.18 -1.66
N SER A 36 -12.34 -15.88 -2.27
CA SER A 36 -12.03 -17.25 -1.88
C SER A 36 -11.63 -17.34 -0.41
N PRO A 37 -12.20 -18.27 0.38
CA PRO A 37 -11.81 -18.42 1.78
C PRO A 37 -10.41 -19.00 1.95
N ASP A 38 -9.84 -19.58 0.90
CA ASP A 38 -8.51 -20.22 0.96
C ASP A 38 -7.36 -19.24 0.83
N LEU A 39 -7.64 -17.97 0.54
CA LEU A 39 -6.60 -16.94 0.46
C LEU A 39 -6.04 -16.61 1.85
N PRO A 40 -4.77 -16.20 1.93
CA PRO A 40 -4.21 -15.69 3.19
C PRO A 40 -5.07 -14.54 3.75
N THR A 41 -5.14 -14.45 5.08
CA THR A 41 -6.00 -13.46 5.74
C THR A 41 -5.70 -12.04 5.28
N ILE A 42 -4.41 -11.66 5.18
CA ILE A 42 -4.05 -10.31 4.75
C ILE A 42 -4.56 -10.02 3.34
N VAL A 43 -4.55 -11.00 2.46
CA VAL A 43 -5.05 -10.86 1.08
C VAL A 43 -6.55 -10.67 1.09
N LYS A 44 -7.28 -11.48 1.87
CA LYS A 44 -8.74 -11.34 1.99
C LYS A 44 -9.12 -9.96 2.52
N GLU A 45 -8.43 -9.50 3.55
CA GLU A 45 -8.69 -8.19 4.13
C GLU A 45 -8.35 -7.04 3.17
N THR A 46 -7.28 -7.20 2.41
CA THR A 46 -6.92 -6.23 1.36
C THR A 46 -8.04 -6.12 0.32
N PHE A 47 -8.55 -7.26 -0.13
CA PHE A 47 -9.64 -7.28 -1.11
C PHE A 47 -10.91 -6.62 -0.55
N LYS A 48 -11.28 -6.95 0.68
CA LYS A 48 -12.46 -6.34 1.31
C LYS A 48 -12.31 -4.83 1.51
N THR A 49 -11.11 -4.40 1.82
CA THR A 49 -10.84 -2.98 2.10
C THR A 49 -10.89 -2.13 0.83
N TYR A 50 -10.46 -2.67 -0.29
CA TYR A 50 -10.27 -1.89 -1.52
C TYR A 50 -11.16 -2.32 -2.70
N ASN A 51 -12.11 -3.23 -2.51
CA ASN A 51 -12.95 -3.69 -3.62
C ASN A 51 -13.92 -2.62 -4.16
N TRP A 52 -14.01 -1.49 -3.47
CA TRP A 52 -14.84 -0.35 -3.91
C TRP A 52 -14.17 0.47 -5.02
N VAL A 53 -12.87 0.32 -5.23
CA VAL A 53 -12.13 1.12 -6.21
C VAL A 53 -12.68 0.90 -7.62
N ALA A 54 -12.50 1.87 -8.49
CA ALA A 54 -13.01 1.85 -9.88
C ALA A 54 -14.52 1.57 -9.91
N ASP A 55 -15.27 2.28 -9.08
CA ASP A 55 -16.73 2.15 -8.96
C ASP A 55 -17.19 0.73 -8.64
N GLY A 56 -16.46 0.05 -7.79
CA GLY A 56 -16.79 -1.31 -7.35
C GLY A 56 -16.38 -2.40 -8.31
N LYS A 57 -15.62 -2.07 -9.34
CA LYS A 57 -15.11 -3.06 -10.31
C LYS A 57 -13.83 -3.73 -9.84
N GLY A 58 -13.19 -3.16 -8.81
CA GLY A 58 -11.88 -3.60 -8.37
C GLY A 58 -10.79 -3.09 -9.29
N SER A 59 -9.58 -3.64 -9.17
CA SER A 59 -8.46 -3.21 -9.99
C SER A 59 -7.37 -4.26 -10.06
N ALA A 60 -6.78 -4.41 -11.22
CA ALA A 60 -5.49 -5.07 -11.33
C ALA A 60 -4.46 -4.27 -10.54
N TYR A 61 -3.42 -4.94 -10.04
CA TYR A 61 -2.38 -4.25 -9.28
C TYR A 61 -0.99 -4.81 -9.57
N ASN A 62 0.00 -3.96 -9.36
CA ASN A 62 1.41 -4.33 -9.32
C ASN A 62 1.99 -3.90 -7.98
N VAL A 63 2.83 -4.74 -7.40
CA VAL A 63 3.66 -4.36 -6.26
C VAL A 63 5.03 -4.00 -6.80
N ARG A 64 5.51 -2.81 -6.45
CA ARG A 64 6.84 -2.33 -6.84
C ARG A 64 7.65 -2.01 -5.59
N LEU A 65 8.94 -2.31 -5.66
CA LEU A 65 9.88 -1.95 -4.58
C LEU A 65 10.93 -1.01 -5.14
N SER A 66 11.27 0.03 -4.39
CA SER A 66 12.45 0.84 -4.73
C SER A 66 13.68 -0.08 -4.77
N ALA A 67 14.64 0.26 -5.61
CA ALA A 67 15.80 -0.62 -5.82
C ALA A 67 16.52 -0.97 -4.52
N GLN A 68 16.64 0.00 -3.60
CA GLN A 68 17.29 -0.19 -2.30
C GLN A 68 16.49 -1.08 -1.36
N ALA A 69 15.17 -1.14 -1.51
CA ALA A 69 14.30 -1.90 -0.61
C ALA A 69 14.29 -3.40 -0.90
N LYS A 70 14.79 -3.84 -2.04
CA LYS A 70 14.72 -5.26 -2.44
C LYS A 70 15.47 -6.17 -1.47
N GLY A 71 16.68 -5.78 -1.09
CA GLY A 71 17.48 -6.57 -0.15
C GLY A 71 16.82 -6.68 1.22
N PRO A 72 16.51 -5.55 1.89
CA PRO A 72 15.82 -5.59 3.18
C PRO A 72 14.48 -6.31 3.13
N ALA A 73 13.70 -6.15 2.06
CA ALA A 73 12.43 -6.84 1.93
C ALA A 73 12.61 -8.36 1.86
N ALA A 74 13.59 -8.83 1.11
CA ALA A 74 13.90 -10.27 1.01
C ALA A 74 14.43 -10.84 2.32
N ALA A 75 15.21 -10.07 3.05
CA ALA A 75 15.78 -10.48 4.34
C ALA A 75 14.73 -10.55 5.45
N ARG A 76 13.62 -9.84 5.33
CA ARG A 76 12.52 -9.81 6.29
C ARG A 76 12.98 -9.56 7.73
N ASN A 77 13.96 -8.66 7.90
CA ASN A 77 14.54 -8.36 9.21
C ASN A 77 14.12 -6.97 9.75
N GLY A 78 13.27 -6.26 9.03
CA GLY A 78 12.79 -4.93 9.42
C GLY A 78 13.80 -3.81 9.29
N LYS A 79 14.95 -4.06 8.67
CA LYS A 79 16.04 -3.08 8.60
C LYS A 79 15.98 -2.31 7.28
N PHE A 80 14.99 -1.46 7.15
CA PHE A 80 14.86 -0.57 6.00
C PHE A 80 15.57 0.76 6.27
N ALA A 81 16.23 1.28 5.27
CA ALA A 81 16.85 2.60 5.33
C ALA A 81 15.81 3.68 5.01
N ASP A 82 16.13 4.93 5.37
CA ASP A 82 15.28 6.06 5.02
C ASP A 82 15.06 6.11 3.51
N GLY A 83 13.79 6.22 3.11
CA GLY A 83 13.41 6.27 1.70
C GLY A 83 13.15 4.91 1.06
N ASP A 84 13.51 3.81 1.71
CA ASP A 84 13.15 2.48 1.20
C ASP A 84 11.64 2.37 1.11
N SER A 85 11.11 2.00 -0.06
CA SER A 85 9.69 2.14 -0.32
C SER A 85 9.12 0.98 -1.11
N ALA A 86 7.84 0.75 -0.89
CA ALA A 86 7.02 -0.17 -1.67
C ALA A 86 5.77 0.56 -2.13
N VAL A 87 5.28 0.22 -3.30
CA VAL A 87 4.06 0.78 -3.85
C VAL A 87 3.16 -0.36 -4.30
N LEU A 88 1.90 -0.30 -3.86
CA LEU A 88 0.83 -1.08 -4.47
C LEU A 88 0.15 -0.18 -5.50
N GLU A 89 0.43 -0.44 -6.76
CA GLU A 89 -0.12 0.32 -7.88
C GLU A 89 -1.44 -0.31 -8.31
N LEU A 90 -2.54 0.42 -8.15
CA LEU A 90 -3.85 -0.01 -8.62
C LEU A 90 -4.02 0.54 -10.04
N THR A 91 -3.80 -0.31 -11.04
CA THR A 91 -3.64 0.17 -12.42
C THR A 91 -4.93 0.68 -13.06
N ASP A 92 -6.07 0.08 -12.72
CA ASP A 92 -7.36 0.52 -13.27
C ASP A 92 -7.89 1.75 -12.55
N ALA A 93 -7.62 1.85 -11.25
CA ALA A 93 -8.01 3.01 -10.45
C ALA A 93 -7.02 4.16 -10.56
N LYS A 94 -5.80 3.89 -11.05
CA LYS A 94 -4.70 4.85 -11.17
C LYS A 94 -4.34 5.48 -9.82
N VAL A 95 -4.20 4.62 -8.82
CA VAL A 95 -3.89 5.01 -7.44
C VAL A 95 -2.65 4.26 -6.97
N LEU A 96 -1.83 4.95 -6.22
CA LEU A 96 -0.64 4.40 -5.57
C LEU A 96 -0.85 4.36 -4.07
N LEU A 97 -0.76 3.17 -3.49
CA LEU A 97 -0.72 2.99 -2.03
C LEU A 97 0.75 2.81 -1.67
N VAL A 98 1.30 3.76 -0.90
CA VAL A 98 2.73 3.87 -0.67
C VAL A 98 3.07 3.51 0.76
N THR A 99 4.08 2.66 0.96
CA THR A 99 4.76 2.45 2.23
C THR A 99 6.20 2.92 2.05
N SER A 100 6.64 3.87 2.85
CA SER A 100 8.02 4.34 2.86
C SER A 100 8.58 4.20 4.27
N HIS A 101 9.88 4.42 4.45
CA HIS A 101 10.51 4.28 5.76
C HIS A 101 11.27 5.54 6.14
N LEU A 102 11.19 5.90 7.41
CA LEU A 102 11.93 7.01 8.00
C LEU A 102 12.29 6.61 9.43
N LEU A 103 13.58 6.67 9.75
CA LEU A 103 14.09 6.30 11.08
C LEU A 103 13.64 4.90 11.52
N GLY A 104 13.57 3.97 10.58
CA GLY A 104 13.18 2.60 10.83
C GLY A 104 11.69 2.35 10.90
N GLU A 105 10.86 3.39 10.81
CA GLU A 105 9.42 3.26 10.95
C GLU A 105 8.72 3.38 9.59
N PRO A 106 7.69 2.57 9.34
CA PRO A 106 6.91 2.70 8.11
C PRO A 106 6.03 3.94 8.14
N GLN A 107 5.95 4.61 7.01
CA GLN A 107 5.03 5.71 6.76
C GLN A 107 4.16 5.36 5.57
N TYR A 108 2.94 5.85 5.56
CA TYR A 108 1.96 5.49 4.55
C TYR A 108 1.45 6.72 3.82
N GLY A 109 1.14 6.54 2.53
CA GLY A 109 0.56 7.59 1.72
C GLY A 109 -0.28 7.02 0.59
N VAL A 110 -1.17 7.84 0.08
CA VAL A 110 -2.03 7.48 -1.05
C VAL A 110 -2.01 8.62 -2.06
N TYR A 111 -1.69 8.29 -3.29
CA TYR A 111 -1.54 9.29 -4.34
C TYR A 111 -2.16 8.84 -5.65
N GLY A 112 -2.65 9.80 -6.44
CA GLY A 112 -2.89 9.57 -7.86
C GLY A 112 -1.57 9.48 -8.61
N TYR A 113 -1.63 9.05 -9.85
CA TYR A 113 -0.44 8.99 -10.72
C TYR A 113 0.20 10.38 -10.91
N ASP A 114 -0.60 11.43 -10.81
CA ASP A 114 -0.16 12.82 -10.95
C ASP A 114 0.45 13.40 -9.67
N GLY A 115 0.51 12.63 -8.60
CA GLY A 115 1.04 13.07 -7.32
C GLY A 115 0.04 13.73 -6.39
N LYS A 116 -1.23 13.79 -6.77
CA LYS A 116 -2.27 14.34 -5.90
C LYS A 116 -2.49 13.41 -4.70
N ASP A 117 -2.47 13.96 -3.48
CA ASP A 117 -2.73 13.20 -2.26
C ASP A 117 -4.22 12.81 -2.21
N LEU A 118 -4.48 11.51 -2.15
CA LEU A 118 -5.83 10.95 -2.14
C LEU A 118 -6.20 10.34 -0.78
N SER A 119 -5.39 10.55 0.25
CA SER A 119 -5.64 9.93 1.57
C SER A 119 -6.98 10.33 2.19
N GLY A 120 -7.52 11.48 1.82
CA GLY A 120 -8.83 11.94 2.29
C GLY A 120 -10.01 11.56 1.39
N ALA A 121 -9.76 10.87 0.27
CA ALA A 121 -10.81 10.59 -0.72
C ALA A 121 -11.77 9.48 -0.28
N HIS A 122 -11.34 8.61 0.63
CA HIS A 122 -12.18 7.52 1.14
C HIS A 122 -11.67 7.12 2.53
N PRO A 123 -12.56 6.73 3.47
CA PRO A 123 -12.11 6.34 4.82
C PRO A 123 -11.09 5.22 4.85
N SER A 124 -11.15 4.26 3.92
CA SER A 124 -10.20 3.15 3.86
C SER A 124 -8.80 3.57 3.40
N LEU A 125 -8.63 4.81 2.96
CA LEU A 125 -7.32 5.35 2.55
C LEU A 125 -6.62 6.13 3.66
N ALA A 126 -7.22 6.22 4.83
CA ALA A 126 -6.61 6.91 5.96
C ALA A 126 -5.40 6.14 6.50
N GLY A 127 -4.36 6.85 6.91
CA GLY A 127 -3.12 6.24 7.38
C GLY A 127 -3.30 5.24 8.50
N LYS A 128 -4.25 5.46 9.41
CA LYS A 128 -4.51 4.50 10.48
C LYS A 128 -5.03 3.16 9.96
N VAL A 129 -5.76 3.14 8.86
CA VAL A 129 -6.23 1.90 8.23
C VAL A 129 -5.02 1.13 7.66
N CYS A 130 -4.12 1.84 7.00
CA CYS A 130 -2.87 1.25 6.50
C CYS A 130 -2.11 0.61 7.65
N ASN A 131 -1.89 1.36 8.72
CA ASN A 131 -1.13 0.89 9.88
C ASN A 131 -1.81 -0.31 10.54
N THR A 132 -3.12 -0.34 10.64
CA THR A 132 -3.85 -1.43 11.27
C THR A 132 -3.54 -2.77 10.60
N CYS A 133 -3.55 -2.83 9.27
CA CYS A 133 -3.21 -4.05 8.54
C CYS A 133 -1.70 -4.30 8.50
N HIS A 134 -0.92 -3.28 8.16
CA HIS A 134 0.53 -3.44 7.98
C HIS A 134 1.28 -3.71 9.28
N SER A 135 0.72 -3.35 10.43
CA SER A 135 1.29 -3.68 11.73
C SER A 135 0.60 -4.85 12.41
N GLY A 136 -0.64 -5.15 12.02
CA GLY A 136 -1.47 -6.15 12.68
C GLY A 136 -1.22 -7.59 12.23
N TYR A 137 -0.70 -7.77 11.03
CA TYR A 137 -0.47 -9.11 10.47
C TYR A 137 1.02 -9.42 10.46
N SER A 138 1.59 -9.63 11.64
CA SER A 138 3.03 -9.83 11.81
C SER A 138 3.56 -11.08 11.11
N GLU A 139 2.70 -12.05 10.86
CA GLU A 139 3.08 -13.25 10.10
C GLU A 139 3.32 -12.95 8.61
N ALA A 140 2.77 -11.87 8.11
CA ALA A 140 2.91 -11.47 6.71
C ALA A 140 3.71 -10.19 6.53
N CYS A 141 3.73 -9.30 7.53
CA CYS A 141 4.29 -7.96 7.40
C CYS A 141 5.44 -7.74 8.36
N VAL A 142 6.55 -7.22 7.85
CA VAL A 142 7.72 -6.85 8.64
C VAL A 142 8.03 -5.39 8.33
N ALA A 143 8.02 -4.54 9.37
CA ALA A 143 8.22 -3.09 9.24
C ALA A 143 7.33 -2.47 8.15
N GLY A 144 6.08 -2.90 8.10
CA GLY A 144 5.08 -2.39 7.17
C GLY A 144 5.17 -2.95 5.75
N VAL A 145 6.14 -3.79 5.45
CA VAL A 145 6.25 -4.44 4.13
C VAL A 145 5.72 -5.86 4.22
N CYS A 146 4.68 -6.12 3.46
CA CYS A 146 3.93 -7.37 3.54
C CYS A 146 4.25 -8.29 2.35
N SER A 147 4.29 -9.58 2.63
CA SER A 147 4.35 -10.62 1.62
C SER A 147 3.41 -11.73 2.03
N LYS A 148 2.98 -12.52 1.07
CA LYS A 148 2.06 -13.62 1.37
C LYS A 148 2.67 -14.63 2.32
#